data_c4c88f1bdfdbad4a1b41069c858ffbc6
#
_entry.id   c4c88f1bdfdbad4a1b41069c858ffbc6
#
_cell.length_a   1.000
_cell.length_b   1.000
_cell.length_c   1.000
_cell.angle_alpha   90.00
_cell.angle_beta   90.00
_cell.angle_gamma   90.00
#
_symmetry.space_group_name_H-M   'P 1'
#
loop_
_entity.id
_entity.type
_entity.pdbx_description
1 polymer ?
#
loop_
_entity_poly.entity_id
_entity_poly.type
_entity_poly.pdbx_seq_one_letter_code
_entity_poly.pdbx_strand_id
1 'polypeptide(L)'
;HARELPWRTGPAEIAKGARPDPYRVWLSEIMLQQTTVATVKSYFDHFVARWPRIEDLAAADLDEVLHAWQGLGYYARARNLHKCAQVVAGDFAGDFPETEEGLLGLPGVGPYTAAAIATIAFDIPASPVDGNIERVVARLRRITEPLPAGKKPIQQTARALTPQERPGDFAQAMM
;
A
#
# COMPACT_ATOMS: atom_id res chain seq x y z
N HIS A 1 -7.53 4.78 18.66
CA HIS A 1 -7.01 3.40 18.84
C HIS A 1 -6.14 3.05 17.64
N ALA A 2 -4.83 3.30 17.73
CA ALA A 2 -3.88 2.83 16.74
C ALA A 2 -3.87 1.28 16.77
N ARG A 3 -4.09 0.65 15.61
CA ARG A 3 -3.91 -0.80 15.46
C ARG A 3 -2.43 -1.09 15.31
N GLU A 4 -1.87 -1.93 16.17
CA GLU A 4 -0.51 -2.45 16.02
C GLU A 4 -0.48 -3.48 14.89
N LEU A 5 0.17 -3.13 13.80
CA LEU A 5 0.34 -3.99 12.62
C LEU A 5 1.82 -4.03 12.25
N PRO A 6 2.36 -5.18 11.83
CA PRO A 6 3.81 -5.35 11.60
C PRO A 6 4.37 -4.45 10.49
N TRP A 7 3.53 -3.94 9.61
CA TRP A 7 3.88 -3.01 8.53
C TRP A 7 3.66 -1.54 8.87
N ARG A 8 3.17 -1.21 10.08
CA ARG A 8 2.92 0.18 10.50
C ARG A 8 4.02 0.66 11.43
N THR A 9 4.53 1.85 11.17
CA THR A 9 5.35 2.59 12.12
C THR A 9 4.43 3.20 13.18
N GLY A 10 4.71 2.90 14.44
CA GLY A 10 3.87 3.33 15.57
C GLY A 10 3.98 4.85 15.81
N PRO A 11 2.93 5.49 16.41
CA PRO A 11 2.97 6.93 16.72
C PRO A 11 4.17 7.34 17.58
N ALA A 12 4.61 6.48 18.49
CA ALA A 12 5.78 6.72 19.34
C ALA A 12 7.11 6.71 18.55
N GLU A 13 7.18 5.93 17.50
CA GLU A 13 8.35 5.87 16.60
C GLU A 13 8.36 7.08 15.67
N ILE A 14 7.21 7.44 15.11
CA ILE A 14 7.05 8.65 14.29
C ILE A 14 7.42 9.91 15.10
N ALA A 15 6.99 9.98 16.37
CA ALA A 15 7.35 11.10 17.26
C ALA A 15 8.86 11.19 17.54
N LYS A 16 9.62 10.10 17.36
CA LYS A 16 11.08 10.06 17.43
C LYS A 16 11.76 10.33 16.08
N GLY A 17 10.98 10.66 15.04
CA GLY A 17 11.49 10.94 13.69
C GLY A 17 11.62 9.72 12.78
N ALA A 18 11.13 8.55 13.19
CA ALA A 18 11.09 7.38 12.31
C ALA A 18 10.10 7.62 11.16
N ARG A 19 10.48 7.19 9.96
CA ARG A 19 9.59 7.20 8.78
C ARG A 19 9.14 5.79 8.47
N PRO A 20 7.91 5.62 7.95
CA PRO A 20 7.49 4.33 7.42
C PRO A 20 8.42 3.86 6.31
N ASP A 21 8.79 2.58 6.35
CA ASP A 21 9.62 1.95 5.32
C ASP A 21 8.79 1.70 4.05
N PRO A 22 9.14 2.31 2.90
CA PRO A 22 8.38 2.14 1.65
C PRO A 22 8.26 0.69 1.20
N TYR A 23 9.30 -0.13 1.39
CA TYR A 23 9.27 -1.56 1.07
C TYR A 23 8.20 -2.29 1.90
N ARG A 24 8.15 -2.04 3.20
CA ARG A 24 7.17 -2.67 4.10
C ARG A 24 5.74 -2.19 3.81
N VAL A 25 5.56 -0.90 3.52
CA VAL A 25 4.26 -0.34 3.12
C VAL A 25 3.79 -0.98 1.82
N TRP A 26 4.61 -0.98 0.76
CA TRP A 26 4.28 -1.58 -0.52
C TRP A 26 3.95 -3.07 -0.40
N LEU A 27 4.79 -3.85 0.29
CA LEU A 27 4.60 -5.28 0.47
C LEU A 27 3.24 -5.58 1.13
N SER A 28 2.91 -4.83 2.18
CA SER A 28 1.63 -5.00 2.88
C SER A 28 0.44 -4.64 2.00
N GLU A 29 0.52 -3.55 1.23
CA GLU A 29 -0.55 -3.12 0.33
C GLU A 29 -0.83 -4.16 -0.77
N ILE A 30 0.21 -4.78 -1.33
CA ILE A 30 0.02 -5.87 -2.30
C ILE A 30 -0.58 -7.12 -1.64
N MET A 31 -0.13 -7.50 -0.44
CA MET A 31 -0.65 -8.67 0.26
C MET A 31 -2.10 -8.48 0.72
N LEU A 32 -2.48 -7.28 1.11
CA LEU A 32 -3.84 -6.95 1.58
C LEU A 32 -4.88 -6.89 0.45
N GLN A 33 -4.46 -6.86 -0.81
CA GLN A 33 -5.41 -6.93 -1.94
C GLN A 33 -6.22 -8.23 -1.85
N GLN A 34 -7.53 -8.11 -1.59
CA GLN A 34 -8.47 -9.24 -1.48
C GLN A 34 -8.11 -10.29 -0.40
N THR A 35 -7.36 -9.88 0.62
CA THR A 35 -6.94 -10.75 1.73
C THR A 35 -7.13 -10.04 3.06
N THR A 36 -7.48 -10.77 4.11
CA THR A 36 -7.72 -10.19 5.45
C THR A 36 -6.42 -9.86 6.18
N VAL A 37 -6.45 -8.86 7.07
CA VAL A 37 -5.34 -8.50 7.94
C VAL A 37 -4.85 -9.70 8.76
N ALA A 38 -5.77 -10.52 9.28
CA ALA A 38 -5.42 -11.69 10.08
C ALA A 38 -4.56 -12.70 9.31
N THR A 39 -4.92 -12.94 8.03
CA THR A 39 -4.15 -13.83 7.14
C THR A 39 -2.79 -13.22 6.79
N VAL A 40 -2.77 -11.92 6.43
CA VAL A 40 -1.55 -11.28 5.91
C VAL A 40 -0.44 -11.20 6.97
N LYS A 41 -0.74 -11.03 8.26
CA LYS A 41 0.27 -10.85 9.30
C LYS A 41 1.40 -11.88 9.24
N SER A 42 1.07 -13.17 9.28
CA SER A 42 2.07 -14.25 9.27
C SER A 42 2.88 -14.31 7.97
N TYR A 43 2.24 -14.04 6.83
CA TYR A 43 2.93 -13.99 5.55
C TYR A 43 3.88 -12.80 5.45
N PHE A 44 3.45 -11.64 5.91
CA PHE A 44 4.28 -10.43 5.95
C PHE A 44 5.53 -10.65 6.79
N ASP A 45 5.36 -11.18 8.01
CA ASP A 45 6.49 -11.46 8.90
C ASP A 45 7.46 -12.47 8.27
N HIS A 46 6.93 -13.50 7.60
CA HIS A 46 7.75 -14.50 6.90
C HIS A 46 8.52 -13.88 5.73
N PHE A 47 7.87 -13.03 4.92
CA PHE A 47 8.52 -12.36 3.78
C PHE A 47 9.63 -11.41 4.22
N VAL A 48 9.37 -10.57 5.23
CA VAL A 48 10.36 -9.61 5.75
C VAL A 48 11.52 -10.32 6.45
N ALA A 49 11.27 -11.46 7.10
CA ALA A 49 12.34 -12.27 7.69
C ALA A 49 13.23 -12.92 6.62
N ARG A 50 12.64 -13.39 5.51
CA ARG A 50 13.37 -14.06 4.42
C ARG A 50 14.04 -13.06 3.47
N TRP A 51 13.37 -11.98 3.15
CA TRP A 51 13.83 -10.92 2.25
C TRP A 51 13.66 -9.56 2.94
N PRO A 52 14.61 -9.18 3.81
CA PRO A 52 14.50 -7.97 4.63
C PRO A 52 14.55 -6.66 3.82
N ARG A 53 15.11 -6.69 2.60
CA ARG A 53 15.19 -5.56 1.68
C ARG A 53 14.62 -5.93 0.32
N ILE A 54 14.27 -4.92 -0.46
CA ILE A 54 13.68 -5.13 -1.79
C ILE A 54 14.67 -5.80 -2.75
N GLU A 55 15.97 -5.53 -2.61
CA GLU A 55 17.01 -6.13 -3.42
C GLU A 55 17.14 -7.64 -3.14
N ASP A 56 16.93 -8.05 -1.89
CA ASP A 56 16.94 -9.46 -1.51
C ASP A 56 15.76 -10.20 -2.17
N LEU A 57 14.57 -9.56 -2.19
CA LEU A 57 13.39 -10.09 -2.88
C LEU A 57 13.57 -10.10 -4.40
N ALA A 58 14.19 -9.07 -4.97
CA ALA A 58 14.47 -8.96 -6.40
C ALA A 58 15.44 -10.06 -6.90
N ALA A 59 16.41 -10.43 -6.07
CA ALA A 59 17.40 -11.46 -6.36
C ALA A 59 16.91 -12.88 -6.12
N ALA A 60 15.76 -13.06 -5.45
CA ALA A 60 15.19 -14.35 -5.15
C ALA A 60 14.72 -15.08 -6.43
N ASP A 61 14.74 -16.41 -6.41
CA ASP A 61 14.08 -17.18 -7.45
C ASP A 61 12.56 -17.01 -7.40
N LEU A 62 11.92 -16.87 -8.57
CA LEU A 62 10.47 -16.67 -8.64
C LEU A 62 9.71 -17.84 -8.00
N ASP A 63 10.18 -19.08 -8.16
CA ASP A 63 9.51 -20.25 -7.59
C ASP A 63 9.58 -20.23 -6.05
N GLU A 64 10.67 -19.72 -5.47
CA GLU A 64 10.76 -19.51 -4.01
C GLU A 64 9.73 -18.47 -3.52
N VAL A 65 9.56 -17.37 -4.27
CA VAL A 65 8.56 -16.35 -3.97
C VAL A 65 7.14 -16.89 -4.07
N LEU A 66 6.86 -17.67 -5.14
CA LEU A 66 5.56 -18.31 -5.34
C LEU A 66 5.27 -19.36 -4.25
N HIS A 67 6.28 -20.11 -3.81
CA HIS A 67 6.15 -21.06 -2.71
C HIS A 67 5.82 -20.35 -1.38
N ALA A 68 6.54 -19.27 -1.06
CA ALA A 68 6.26 -18.45 0.12
C ALA A 68 4.88 -17.77 0.09
N TRP A 69 4.34 -17.52 -1.12
CA TRP A 69 3.02 -16.94 -1.34
C TRP A 69 1.87 -17.95 -1.24
N GLN A 70 2.17 -19.24 -1.18
CA GLN A 70 1.17 -20.32 -1.20
C GLN A 70 0.14 -20.13 -0.07
N GLY A 71 -1.14 -20.09 -0.43
CA GLY A 71 -2.25 -19.84 0.50
C GLY A 71 -2.85 -18.42 0.42
N LEU A 72 -2.12 -17.41 -0.06
CA LEU A 72 -2.67 -16.07 -0.30
C LEU A 72 -3.57 -15.98 -1.56
N GLY A 73 -3.44 -16.93 -2.46
CA GLY A 73 -4.18 -16.95 -3.73
C GLY A 73 -3.75 -15.86 -4.72
N TYR A 74 -4.43 -15.83 -5.88
CA TYR A 74 -4.18 -14.82 -6.93
C TYR A 74 -2.69 -14.63 -7.26
N TYR A 75 -2.02 -15.68 -7.69
CA TYR A 75 -0.57 -15.75 -7.93
C TYR A 75 -0.04 -14.70 -8.93
N ALA A 76 -0.91 -14.06 -9.72
CA ALA A 76 -0.53 -12.91 -10.52
C ALA A 76 0.03 -11.76 -9.67
N ARG A 77 -0.46 -11.61 -8.41
CA ARG A 77 0.07 -10.62 -7.47
C ARG A 77 1.51 -10.94 -7.08
N ALA A 78 1.81 -12.20 -6.78
CA ALA A 78 3.18 -12.63 -6.44
C ALA A 78 4.16 -12.42 -7.60
N ARG A 79 3.74 -12.75 -8.83
CA ARG A 79 4.56 -12.51 -10.03
C ARG A 79 4.81 -11.02 -10.26
N ASN A 80 3.78 -10.18 -10.11
CA ASN A 80 3.93 -8.74 -10.24
C ASN A 80 4.76 -8.15 -9.09
N LEU A 81 4.60 -8.65 -7.86
CA LEU A 81 5.41 -8.27 -6.71
C LEU A 81 6.90 -8.54 -6.98
N HIS A 82 7.26 -9.73 -7.43
CA HIS A 82 8.64 -10.08 -7.76
C HIS A 82 9.18 -9.20 -8.91
N LYS A 83 8.41 -9.02 -9.99
CA LYS A 83 8.78 -8.14 -11.10
C LYS A 83 8.94 -6.69 -10.65
N CYS A 84 8.07 -6.19 -9.77
CA CYS A 84 8.18 -4.86 -9.19
C CYS A 84 9.47 -4.70 -8.37
N ALA A 85 9.80 -5.70 -7.54
CA ALA A 85 11.05 -5.70 -6.79
C ALA A 85 12.28 -5.61 -7.70
N GLN A 86 12.29 -6.37 -8.82
CA GLN A 86 13.35 -6.30 -9.83
C GLN A 86 13.48 -4.92 -10.48
N VAL A 87 12.36 -4.27 -10.82
CA VAL A 87 12.35 -2.92 -11.38
C VAL A 87 12.86 -1.90 -10.36
N VAL A 88 12.39 -1.96 -9.10
CA VAL A 88 12.85 -1.02 -8.07
C VAL A 88 14.33 -1.21 -7.75
N ALA A 89 14.79 -2.45 -7.64
CA ALA A 89 16.20 -2.74 -7.38
C ALA A 89 17.09 -2.35 -8.57
N GLY A 90 16.66 -2.58 -9.82
CA GLY A 90 17.46 -2.35 -11.02
C GLY A 90 17.40 -0.92 -11.51
N ASP A 91 16.22 -0.34 -11.64
CA ASP A 91 16.03 0.97 -12.29
C ASP A 91 16.08 2.13 -11.29
N PHE A 92 15.83 1.86 -10.00
CA PHE A 92 15.74 2.86 -8.94
C PHE A 92 16.73 2.61 -7.79
N ALA A 93 17.72 1.73 -7.97
CA ALA A 93 18.74 1.40 -6.98
C ALA A 93 18.21 0.98 -5.59
N GLY A 94 17.02 0.39 -5.56
CA GLY A 94 16.35 -0.06 -4.34
C GLY A 94 15.40 0.96 -3.69
N ASP A 95 15.39 2.20 -4.17
CA ASP A 95 14.52 3.26 -3.67
C ASP A 95 13.22 3.33 -4.45
N PHE A 96 12.09 3.39 -3.78
CA PHE A 96 10.79 3.59 -4.44
C PHE A 96 10.64 5.03 -4.95
N PRO A 97 10.01 5.24 -6.14
CA PRO A 97 9.62 6.58 -6.58
C PRO A 97 8.74 7.25 -5.52
N GLU A 98 9.04 8.52 -5.19
CA GLU A 98 8.26 9.25 -4.18
C GLU A 98 6.96 9.82 -4.73
N THR A 99 6.80 9.92 -6.06
CA THR A 99 5.59 10.49 -6.68
C THR A 99 4.54 9.43 -7.00
N GLU A 100 3.25 9.81 -6.91
CA GLU A 100 2.14 8.93 -7.32
C GLU A 100 2.27 8.45 -8.76
N GLU A 101 2.73 9.32 -9.68
CA GLU A 101 2.96 9.00 -11.09
C GLU A 101 4.09 7.95 -11.27
N GLY A 102 5.21 8.12 -10.58
CA GLY A 102 6.31 7.16 -10.61
C GLY A 102 5.90 5.81 -10.05
N LEU A 103 5.14 5.80 -8.95
CA LEU A 103 4.62 4.58 -8.34
C LEU A 103 3.64 3.85 -9.27
N LEU A 104 2.79 4.58 -10.02
CA LEU A 104 1.87 4.00 -11.02
C LEU A 104 2.60 3.28 -12.17
N GLY A 105 3.84 3.65 -12.46
CA GLY A 105 4.67 2.99 -13.46
C GLY A 105 5.19 1.61 -13.03
N LEU A 106 5.09 1.26 -11.76
CA LEU A 106 5.62 0.01 -11.23
C LEU A 106 4.68 -1.19 -11.51
N PRO A 107 5.23 -2.38 -11.80
CA PRO A 107 4.44 -3.60 -12.04
C PRO A 107 3.48 -3.94 -10.90
N GLY A 108 2.19 -4.08 -11.20
CA GLY A 108 1.17 -4.47 -10.21
C GLY A 108 0.72 -3.36 -9.26
N VAL A 109 1.23 -2.15 -9.42
CA VAL A 109 0.81 -0.97 -8.66
C VAL A 109 -0.29 -0.24 -9.42
N GLY A 110 -1.51 -0.29 -8.88
CA GLY A 110 -2.65 0.45 -9.40
C GLY A 110 -2.83 1.80 -8.69
N PRO A 111 -3.83 2.62 -9.14
CA PRO A 111 -4.06 3.96 -8.57
C PRO A 111 -4.25 3.97 -7.05
N TYR A 112 -4.97 3.01 -6.50
CA TYR A 112 -5.12 2.87 -5.04
C TYR A 112 -3.78 2.62 -4.36
N THR A 113 -3.01 1.64 -4.82
CA THR A 113 -1.73 1.25 -4.22
C THR A 113 -0.69 2.37 -4.34
N ALA A 114 -0.63 3.06 -5.49
CA ALA A 114 0.23 4.21 -5.68
C ALA A 114 -0.09 5.33 -4.68
N ALA A 115 -1.36 5.70 -4.54
CA ALA A 115 -1.79 6.71 -3.58
C ALA A 115 -1.53 6.28 -2.13
N ALA A 116 -1.71 4.98 -1.79
CA ALA A 116 -1.44 4.46 -0.45
C ALA A 116 0.06 4.54 -0.10
N ILE A 117 0.94 4.12 -1.01
CA ILE A 117 2.39 4.22 -0.80
C ILE A 117 2.81 5.68 -0.70
N ALA A 118 2.38 6.54 -1.64
CA ALA A 118 2.72 7.97 -1.65
C ALA A 118 2.34 8.65 -0.32
N THR A 119 1.15 8.37 0.20
CA THR A 119 0.68 9.02 1.41
C THR A 119 1.24 8.41 2.69
N ILE A 120 1.38 7.08 2.77
CA ILE A 120 1.82 6.40 4.00
C ILE A 120 3.34 6.43 4.15
N ALA A 121 4.10 6.17 3.06
CA ALA A 121 5.55 6.07 3.13
C ALA A 121 6.25 7.44 2.97
N PHE A 122 5.68 8.33 2.15
CA PHE A 122 6.33 9.58 1.78
C PHE A 122 5.59 10.83 2.28
N ASP A 123 4.47 10.66 2.98
CA ASP A 123 3.65 11.74 3.55
C ASP A 123 3.17 12.76 2.48
N ILE A 124 2.98 12.28 1.23
CA ILE A 124 2.48 13.08 0.12
C ILE A 124 0.95 13.09 0.15
N PRO A 125 0.28 14.24 0.02
CA PRO A 125 -1.17 14.32 0.02
C PRO A 125 -1.80 13.57 -1.17
N ALA A 126 -2.04 12.28 -1.00
CA ALA A 126 -2.73 11.41 -1.95
C ALA A 126 -3.92 10.72 -1.27
N SER A 127 -4.92 10.34 -2.03
CA SER A 127 -6.15 9.73 -1.50
C SER A 127 -6.31 8.31 -2.03
N PRO A 128 -5.90 7.29 -1.27
CA PRO A 128 -6.13 5.91 -1.64
C PRO A 128 -7.61 5.56 -1.43
N VAL A 129 -8.40 5.60 -2.50
CA VAL A 129 -9.84 5.34 -2.45
C VAL A 129 -10.12 3.90 -2.85
N ASP A 130 -10.42 3.07 -1.85
CA ASP A 130 -10.93 1.71 -2.01
C ASP A 130 -12.45 1.66 -1.75
N GLY A 131 -13.05 0.47 -1.87
CA GLY A 131 -14.47 0.29 -1.61
C GLY A 131 -14.92 0.63 -0.17
N ASN A 132 -14.02 0.58 0.83
CA ASN A 132 -14.31 0.99 2.19
C ASN A 132 -14.37 2.51 2.29
N ILE A 133 -13.37 3.20 1.73
CA ILE A 133 -13.31 4.67 1.71
C ILE A 133 -14.44 5.22 0.84
N GLU A 134 -14.74 4.61 -0.33
CA GLU A 134 -15.91 4.97 -1.13
C GLU A 134 -17.19 4.96 -0.28
N ARG A 135 -17.40 3.91 0.49
CA ARG A 135 -18.58 3.76 1.36
C ARG A 135 -18.61 4.80 2.49
N VAL A 136 -17.48 5.07 3.13
CA VAL A 136 -17.36 6.07 4.21
C VAL A 136 -17.65 7.46 3.67
N VAL A 137 -16.99 7.85 2.57
CA VAL A 137 -17.13 9.17 1.94
C VAL A 137 -18.55 9.39 1.41
N ALA A 138 -19.13 8.39 0.75
CA ALA A 138 -20.51 8.47 0.25
C ALA A 138 -21.52 8.72 1.38
N ARG A 139 -21.36 8.02 2.52
CA ARG A 139 -22.21 8.22 3.70
C ARG A 139 -22.00 9.59 4.35
N LEU A 140 -20.75 9.99 4.53
CA LEU A 140 -20.39 11.26 5.15
C LEU A 140 -20.96 12.48 4.40
N ARG A 141 -20.95 12.41 3.07
CA ARG A 141 -21.38 13.50 2.19
C ARG A 141 -22.72 13.27 1.51
N ARG A 142 -23.43 12.20 1.88
CA ARG A 142 -24.75 11.84 1.30
C ARG A 142 -24.72 11.80 -0.23
N ILE A 143 -23.66 11.21 -0.80
CA ILE A 143 -23.56 10.99 -2.25
C ILE A 143 -24.51 9.84 -2.59
N THR A 144 -25.56 10.14 -3.32
CA THR A 144 -26.64 9.20 -3.63
C THR A 144 -26.55 8.60 -5.03
N GLU A 145 -25.67 9.16 -5.88
CA GLU A 145 -25.44 8.63 -7.21
C GLU A 145 -24.91 7.20 -7.13
N PRO A 146 -25.54 6.25 -7.86
CA PRO A 146 -25.07 4.88 -7.87
C PRO A 146 -23.73 4.75 -8.61
N LEU A 147 -22.96 3.72 -8.26
CA LEU A 147 -21.75 3.38 -9.02
C LEU A 147 -22.14 2.84 -10.42
N PRO A 148 -21.40 3.17 -11.48
CA PRO A 148 -20.09 3.86 -11.46
C PRO A 148 -20.18 5.40 -11.47
N ALA A 149 -21.33 6.02 -11.68
CA ALA A 149 -21.46 7.49 -11.79
C ALA A 149 -21.01 8.23 -10.52
N GLY A 150 -21.31 7.69 -9.33
CA GLY A 150 -20.92 8.23 -8.05
C GLY A 150 -19.39 8.16 -7.76
N LYS A 151 -18.62 7.42 -8.54
CA LYS A 151 -17.19 7.20 -8.26
C LYS A 151 -16.38 8.51 -8.35
N LYS A 152 -16.63 9.31 -9.37
CA LYS A 152 -15.93 10.59 -9.58
C LYS A 152 -16.18 11.60 -8.43
N PRO A 153 -17.42 11.89 -8.04
CA PRO A 153 -17.69 12.76 -6.89
C PRO A 153 -17.13 12.21 -5.57
N ILE A 154 -17.13 10.89 -5.36
CA ILE A 154 -16.53 10.27 -4.18
C ILE A 154 -15.01 10.53 -4.16
N GLN A 155 -14.30 10.29 -5.26
CA GLN A 155 -12.86 10.52 -5.36
C GLN A 155 -12.49 12.00 -5.16
N GLN A 156 -13.25 12.92 -5.75
CA GLN A 156 -13.05 14.36 -5.55
C GLN A 156 -13.24 14.76 -4.10
N THR A 157 -14.26 14.22 -3.47
CA THR A 157 -14.53 14.47 -2.04
C THR A 157 -13.43 13.90 -1.15
N ALA A 158 -12.97 12.68 -1.41
CA ALA A 158 -11.87 12.07 -0.67
C ALA A 158 -10.60 12.92 -0.76
N ARG A 159 -10.25 13.40 -1.96
CA ARG A 159 -9.13 14.32 -2.16
C ARG A 159 -9.28 15.62 -1.38
N ALA A 160 -10.47 16.21 -1.38
CA ALA A 160 -10.74 17.44 -0.63
C ALA A 160 -10.70 17.26 0.89
N LEU A 161 -10.91 16.06 1.39
CA LEU A 161 -10.82 15.71 2.81
C LEU A 161 -9.39 15.35 3.25
N THR A 162 -8.51 15.00 2.31
CA THR A 162 -7.13 14.63 2.62
C THR A 162 -6.34 15.85 3.09
N PRO A 163 -5.80 15.86 4.33
CA PRO A 163 -5.05 16.99 4.85
C PRO A 163 -3.68 17.11 4.18
N GLN A 164 -3.10 18.31 4.23
CA GLN A 164 -1.73 18.58 3.78
C GLN A 164 -0.69 18.10 4.80
N GLU A 165 -1.04 18.12 6.09
CA GLU A 165 -0.20 17.66 7.19
C GLU A 165 -0.63 16.26 7.61
N ARG A 166 0.33 15.34 7.73
CA ARG A 166 0.12 13.96 8.14
C ARG A 166 -0.96 13.22 7.32
N PRO A 167 -0.94 13.31 5.98
CA PRO A 167 -1.93 12.64 5.13
C PRO A 167 -1.86 11.10 5.28
N GLY A 168 -0.69 10.54 5.59
CA GLY A 168 -0.51 9.12 5.85
C GLY A 168 -1.30 8.62 7.06
N ASP A 169 -1.32 9.39 8.15
CA ASP A 169 -2.14 9.08 9.33
C ASP A 169 -3.63 9.13 9.02
N PHE A 170 -4.06 10.14 8.26
CA PHE A 170 -5.43 10.26 7.82
C PHE A 170 -5.86 9.07 6.95
N ALA A 171 -5.06 8.69 5.96
CA ALA A 171 -5.33 7.54 5.10
C ALA A 171 -5.48 6.26 5.93
N GLN A 172 -4.55 5.99 6.85
CA GLN A 172 -4.58 4.82 7.74
C GLN A 172 -5.78 4.83 8.71
N ALA A 173 -6.28 6.00 9.10
CA ALA A 173 -7.46 6.13 9.94
C ALA A 173 -8.76 5.88 9.18
N MET A 174 -8.77 6.16 7.87
CA MET A 174 -9.92 5.92 6.98
C MET A 174 -10.07 4.46 6.55
N MET A 175 -8.98 3.68 6.57
CA MET A 175 -8.93 2.24 6.29
C MET A 175 -9.32 1.40 7.52
#